data_4bdf1aac7951c6e8c631cbeea0bfd9a9
#
_entry.id   4bdf1aac7951c6e8c631cbeea0bfd9a9
#
_cell.length_a   1.000
_cell.length_b   1.000
_cell.length_c   1.000
_cell.angle_alpha   90.00
_cell.angle_beta   90.00
_cell.angle_gamma   90.00
#
_symmetry.space_group_name_H-M   'P 1'
#
loop_
_entity.id
_entity.type
_entity.pdbx_description
1 polymer ?
#
loop_
_entity_poly.entity_id
_entity_poly.type
_entity_poly.pdbx_seq_one_letter_code
_entity_poly.pdbx_strand_id
1 'polypeptide(L)' 'MVHQYQLNGYNIVLDTCSGAIHVVDEVAYDIIALYPDHTADEIVTAMMEKYGAREDVTEQDLRDCIDDVEALKQAGKLYT' A
#
# COMPACT_ATOMS: atom_id res chain seq x y z
N MET A 1 6.91 12.14 -5.68
CA MET A 1 7.55 11.44 -4.58
C MET A 1 6.53 11.08 -3.51
N VAL A 2 6.60 9.89 -2.97
CA VAL A 2 5.62 9.42 -1.97
C VAL A 2 6.25 9.46 -0.59
N HIS A 3 5.60 10.12 0.34
CA HIS A 3 5.99 10.16 1.76
C HIS A 3 4.99 9.36 2.57
N GLN A 4 5.50 8.53 3.48
CA GLN A 4 4.68 7.75 4.39
C GLN A 4 4.99 8.14 5.82
N TYR A 5 3.94 8.36 6.62
CA TYR A 5 4.11 8.65 8.04
C TYR A 5 2.88 8.22 8.83
N GLN A 6 3.04 8.13 10.13
CA GLN A 6 1.96 7.77 11.04
C GLN A 6 1.69 8.94 11.97
N LEU A 7 0.42 9.29 12.13
CA LEU A 7 0.00 10.39 13.00
C LEU A 7 -1.28 9.98 13.73
N ASN A 8 -1.25 10.05 15.05
CA ASN A 8 -2.40 9.74 15.91
C ASN A 8 -3.05 8.38 15.61
N GLY A 9 -2.23 7.37 15.27
CA GLY A 9 -2.71 6.04 14.93
C GLY A 9 -3.18 5.86 13.49
N TYR A 10 -3.08 6.89 12.67
CA TYR A 10 -3.42 6.82 11.26
C TYR A 10 -2.17 6.59 10.41
N ASN A 11 -2.29 5.73 9.42
CA ASN A 11 -1.26 5.52 8.42
C ASN A 11 -1.53 6.44 7.24
N ILE A 12 -0.64 7.38 7.00
CA ILE A 12 -0.84 8.44 6.01
C ILE A 12 0.18 8.31 4.89
N VAL A 13 -0.29 8.42 3.66
CA VAL A 13 0.55 8.43 2.46
C VAL A 13 0.32 9.75 1.74
N LEU A 14 1.39 10.51 1.55
CA LEU A 14 1.36 11.79 0.85
C LEU A 14 2.16 11.68 -0.44
N ASP A 15 1.52 11.93 -1.57
CA ASP A 15 2.20 12.05 -2.85
C ASP A 15 2.41 13.54 -3.14
N THR A 16 3.67 14.00 -3.07
CA THR A 16 4.02 15.40 -3.25
C THR A 16 3.88 15.86 -4.70
N CYS A 17 3.97 14.94 -5.66
CA CYS A 17 3.83 15.29 -7.08
C CYS A 17 2.38 15.60 -7.46
N SER A 18 1.44 14.82 -6.95
CA SER A 18 0.01 15.02 -7.22
C SER A 18 -0.67 15.87 -6.16
N GLY A 19 -0.05 16.04 -5.00
CA GLY A 19 -0.65 16.72 -3.85
C GLY A 19 -1.73 15.89 -3.13
N ALA A 20 -1.83 14.61 -3.47
CA ALA A 20 -2.85 13.73 -2.89
C ALA A 20 -2.43 13.22 -1.51
N ILE A 21 -3.38 13.18 -0.58
CA ILE A 21 -3.19 12.64 0.77
C ILE A 21 -4.14 11.46 0.93
N HIS A 22 -3.60 10.30 1.33
CA HIS A 22 -4.37 9.09 1.53
C HIS A 22 -4.21 8.60 2.96
N VAL A 23 -5.33 8.29 3.61
CA VAL A 23 -5.33 7.60 4.90
C VAL A 23 -5.67 6.16 4.63
N VAL A 24 -4.76 5.24 5.00
CA VAL A 24 -4.87 3.82 4.66
C VAL A 24 -4.69 2.97 5.92
N ASP A 25 -5.07 1.70 5.83
CA ASP A 25 -4.81 0.75 6.92
C ASP A 25 -3.35 0.28 6.90
N GLU A 26 -2.98 -0.50 7.92
CA GLU A 26 -1.61 -0.99 8.07
C GLU A 26 -1.17 -1.83 6.87
N VAL A 27 -2.04 -2.68 6.36
CA VAL A 27 -1.73 -3.55 5.23
C VAL A 27 -1.47 -2.72 3.97
N ALA A 28 -2.36 -1.79 3.64
CA ALA A 28 -2.18 -0.92 2.49
C ALA A 28 -0.94 -0.03 2.63
N TYR A 29 -0.67 0.47 3.83
CA TYR A 29 0.53 1.26 4.12
C TYR A 29 1.81 0.48 3.78
N ASP A 30 1.89 -0.77 4.21
CA ASP A 30 3.04 -1.63 3.93
C ASP A 30 3.15 -1.96 2.44
N ILE A 31 2.03 -2.22 1.78
CA ILE A 31 2.00 -2.48 0.33
C ILE A 31 2.53 -1.28 -0.44
N ILE A 32 2.12 -0.08 -0.10
CA ILE A 32 2.58 1.15 -0.75
C ILE A 32 4.09 1.33 -0.55
N ALA A 33 4.60 0.98 0.63
CA ALA A 33 6.04 1.06 0.90
C ALA A 33 6.85 0.12 0.01
N LEU A 34 6.31 -1.05 -0.32
CA LEU A 34 6.99 -2.05 -1.14
C LEU A 34 6.75 -1.87 -2.65
N TYR A 35 5.63 -1.28 -3.03
CA TYR A 35 5.15 -1.25 -4.42
C TYR A 35 6.16 -0.71 -5.44
N PRO A 36 6.90 0.38 -5.16
CA PRO A 36 7.81 0.94 -6.15
C PRO A 36 8.97 0.01 -6.55
N ASP A 37 9.39 -0.87 -5.64
CA ASP A 37 10.60 -1.68 -5.79
C ASP A 37 10.33 -3.16 -6.01
N HIS A 38 9.06 -3.60 -5.94
CA HIS A 38 8.70 -5.01 -5.99
C HIS A 38 7.52 -5.25 -6.93
N THR A 39 7.46 -6.46 -7.47
CA THR A 39 6.31 -6.91 -8.25
C THR A 39 5.14 -7.26 -7.32
N ALA A 40 3.93 -7.37 -7.89
CA ALA A 40 2.75 -7.77 -7.12
C ALA A 40 2.95 -9.12 -6.43
N ASP A 41 3.55 -10.10 -7.11
CA ASP A 41 3.81 -11.42 -6.53
C ASP A 41 4.79 -11.33 -5.37
N GLU A 42 5.84 -10.54 -5.51
CA GLU A 42 6.82 -10.32 -4.43
C GLU A 42 6.16 -9.66 -3.21
N ILE A 43 5.30 -8.68 -3.44
CA ILE A 43 4.57 -8.00 -2.38
C ILE A 43 3.65 -8.97 -1.65
N VAL A 44 2.88 -9.77 -2.38
CA VAL A 44 1.99 -10.78 -1.79
C VAL A 44 2.79 -11.76 -0.93
N THR A 45 3.92 -12.26 -1.44
CA THR A 45 4.77 -13.19 -0.70
C THR A 45 5.29 -12.57 0.59
N ALA A 46 5.82 -11.35 0.52
CA ALA A 46 6.35 -10.65 1.69
C ALA A 46 5.25 -10.37 2.73
N MET A 47 4.08 -9.96 2.27
CA MET A 47 2.95 -9.65 3.16
C MET A 47 2.39 -10.91 3.80
N MET A 48 2.33 -12.02 3.07
CA MET A 48 1.90 -13.30 3.63
C MET A 48 2.86 -13.81 4.68
N GLU A 49 4.16 -13.57 4.53
CA GLU A 49 5.13 -13.90 5.59
C GLU A 49 4.91 -13.04 6.84
N LYS A 50 4.60 -11.76 6.65
CA LYS A 50 4.41 -10.81 7.76
C LYS A 50 3.06 -11.01 8.46
N TYR A 51 1.99 -11.22 7.70
CA TYR A 51 0.63 -11.26 8.21
C TYR A 51 -0.05 -12.62 8.06
N GLY A 52 0.66 -13.63 7.60
CA GLY A 52 0.07 -14.94 7.30
C GLY A 52 -0.54 -15.66 8.49
N ALA A 53 -0.14 -15.31 9.73
CA ALA A 53 -0.72 -15.87 10.94
C ALA A 53 -2.03 -15.16 11.35
N ARG A 54 -2.38 -14.06 10.70
CA ARG A 54 -3.60 -13.30 11.00
C ARG A 54 -4.75 -13.84 10.17
N GLU A 55 -5.87 -14.14 10.82
CA GLU A 55 -7.05 -14.68 10.14
C GLU A 55 -7.78 -13.64 9.28
N ASP A 56 -7.59 -12.36 9.60
CA ASP A 56 -8.24 -11.25 8.91
C ASP A 56 -7.50 -10.80 7.64
N VAL A 57 -6.34 -11.39 7.35
CA VAL A 57 -5.55 -11.06 6.17
C VAL A 57 -5.43 -12.29 5.28
N THR A 58 -5.99 -12.22 4.08
CA THR A 58 -5.93 -13.30 3.10
C THR A 58 -5.16 -12.84 1.86
N GLU A 59 -4.73 -13.80 1.03
CA GLU A 59 -4.09 -13.48 -0.25
C GLU A 59 -4.99 -12.61 -1.12
N GLN A 60 -6.30 -12.89 -1.14
CA GLN A 60 -7.25 -12.10 -1.92
C GLN A 60 -7.31 -10.66 -1.43
N ASP A 61 -7.32 -10.45 -0.12
CA ASP A 61 -7.29 -9.11 0.46
C ASP A 61 -6.04 -8.33 0.03
N LEU A 62 -4.89 -9.01 0.02
CA LEU A 62 -3.63 -8.40 -0.41
C LEU A 62 -3.67 -8.03 -1.89
N ARG A 63 -4.19 -8.90 -2.73
CA ARG A 63 -4.31 -8.64 -4.17
C ARG A 63 -5.27 -7.49 -4.45
N ASP A 64 -6.38 -7.42 -3.73
CA ASP A 64 -7.34 -6.32 -3.84
C ASP A 64 -6.69 -4.99 -3.45
N CYS A 65 -5.90 -4.98 -2.38
CA CYS A 65 -5.16 -3.77 -1.98
C CYS A 65 -4.14 -3.35 -3.04
N ILE A 66 -3.43 -4.30 -3.63
CA ILE A 66 -2.47 -4.01 -4.70
C ILE A 66 -3.18 -3.43 -5.92
N ASP A 67 -4.33 -3.99 -6.29
CA ASP A 67 -5.14 -3.47 -7.38
C ASP A 67 -5.59 -2.03 -7.13
N ASP A 68 -5.98 -1.71 -5.90
CA ASP A 68 -6.35 -0.35 -5.51
C ASP A 68 -5.17 0.61 -5.64
N VAL A 69 -3.98 0.21 -5.18
CA VAL A 69 -2.77 1.01 -5.30
C VAL A 69 -2.42 1.24 -6.76
N GLU A 70 -2.52 0.21 -7.58
CA GLU A 70 -2.24 0.31 -9.02
C GLU A 70 -3.24 1.25 -9.71
N ALA A 71 -4.51 1.20 -9.33
CA ALA A 71 -5.52 2.10 -9.87
C ALA A 71 -5.22 3.56 -9.52
N LEU A 72 -4.76 3.83 -8.29
CA LEU A 72 -4.35 5.18 -7.89
C LEU A 72 -3.14 5.65 -8.68
N LYS A 73 -2.18 4.78 -8.94
CA LYS A 73 -1.01 5.09 -9.75
C LYS A 73 -1.41 5.45 -11.18
N GLN A 74 -2.28 4.65 -11.80
CA GLN A 74 -2.74 4.90 -13.16
C GLN A 74 -3.58 6.17 -13.28
N ALA A 75 -4.30 6.53 -12.22
CA ALA A 75 -5.07 7.77 -12.17
C ALA A 75 -4.21 9.02 -11.94
N GLY A 76 -2.90 8.84 -11.73
CA GLY A 76 -1.98 9.95 -11.44
C GLY A 76 -2.09 10.49 -10.02
N LYS A 77 -2.68 9.75 -9.10
CA LYS A 77 -2.87 10.17 -7.71
C LYS A 77 -1.83 9.59 -6.77
N LEU A 78 -0.98 8.70 -7.25
CA LEU A 78 0.05 8.05 -6.47
C LEU A 78 1.23 7.73 -7.40
N TYR A 79 2.45 7.89 -6.92
CA TYR A 79 3.68 7.63 -7.67
C TYR A 79 3.81 8.46 -8.97
N THR A 80 3.28 9.64 -9.02
CA THR A 80 3.42 10.53 -10.19
C THR A 80 4.70 11.34 -10.19
#